data_d23eb460ed199af6015d19c1f1004be1
#
_entry.id   d23eb460ed199af6015d19c1f1004be1
#
_cell.length_a   1.000
_cell.length_b   1.000
_cell.length_c   1.000
_cell.angle_alpha   90.00
_cell.angle_beta   90.00
_cell.angle_gamma   90.00
#
_symmetry.space_group_name_H-M   'P 1'
#
loop_
_entity.id
_entity.type
_entity.pdbx_description
1 polymer ?
#
loop_
_entity_poly.entity_id
_entity_poly.type
_entity_poly.pdbx_seq_one_letter_code
_entity_poly.pdbx_strand_id
1 'polypeptide(L)'
;GGADKAEAAVLKALGGKRYRNLVTKEQGTTRIASQKGAYTRLGYIITHISIILIFIGALTGAFFGFKAFLNLPEGEANAYVYLRNEPLWDKIMDGLGVSRSPVIHDPRGGMPAMPLGFYVRCDDFEVDYYTQGGRPTGMPSEYWSILSVYDRNQQKVLDKRIRVNDPLTYRGITFYQSSYG
;
A
#
# COMPACT_ATOMS: atom_id res chain seq x y z
N GLY A 1 -52.76 -30.23 -21.80
CA GLY A 1 -52.39 -30.64 -23.15
C GLY A 1 -50.93 -31.08 -23.25
N GLY A 2 -50.50 -31.47 -24.45
CA GLY A 2 -49.09 -31.91 -24.65
C GLY A 2 -48.03 -30.86 -24.31
N ALA A 3 -48.32 -29.57 -24.51
CA ALA A 3 -47.41 -28.47 -24.22
C ALA A 3 -47.13 -28.30 -22.74
N ASP A 4 -48.12 -28.51 -21.86
CA ASP A 4 -47.96 -28.40 -20.42
C ASP A 4 -47.11 -29.54 -19.87
N LYS A 5 -47.23 -30.74 -20.41
CA LYS A 5 -46.40 -31.89 -20.06
C LYS A 5 -44.94 -31.65 -20.47
N ALA A 6 -44.72 -31.09 -21.66
CA ALA A 6 -43.39 -30.77 -22.16
C ALA A 6 -42.74 -29.66 -21.31
N GLU A 7 -43.47 -28.60 -20.96
CA GLU A 7 -43.02 -27.55 -20.05
C GLU A 7 -42.59 -28.10 -18.72
N ALA A 8 -43.42 -28.96 -18.08
CA ALA A 8 -43.11 -29.56 -16.79
C ALA A 8 -41.88 -30.49 -16.85
N ALA A 9 -41.71 -31.23 -17.94
CA ALA A 9 -40.54 -32.08 -18.15
C ALA A 9 -39.25 -31.29 -18.26
N VAL A 10 -39.27 -30.18 -19.03
CA VAL A 10 -38.12 -29.28 -19.21
C VAL A 10 -37.75 -28.59 -17.88
N LEU A 11 -38.75 -28.06 -17.17
CA LEU A 11 -38.51 -27.40 -15.88
C LEU A 11 -38.00 -28.36 -14.82
N LYS A 12 -38.48 -29.63 -14.82
CA LYS A 12 -37.97 -30.69 -13.95
C LYS A 12 -36.51 -31.05 -14.27
N ALA A 13 -36.16 -31.11 -15.56
CA ALA A 13 -34.79 -31.40 -15.97
C ALA A 13 -33.81 -30.27 -15.60
N LEU A 14 -34.25 -29.01 -15.58
CA LEU A 14 -33.48 -27.84 -15.25
C LEU A 14 -33.49 -27.50 -13.75
N GLY A 15 -34.55 -27.84 -13.02
CA GLY A 15 -34.76 -27.45 -11.62
C GLY A 15 -33.71 -27.98 -10.64
N GLY A 16 -33.10 -29.15 -10.91
CA GLY A 16 -32.07 -29.74 -10.04
C GLY A 16 -30.66 -29.15 -10.21
N LYS A 17 -30.42 -28.25 -11.18
CA LYS A 17 -29.07 -27.84 -11.59
C LYS A 17 -28.77 -26.35 -11.31
N ARG A 18 -29.43 -25.70 -10.35
CA ARG A 18 -29.28 -24.28 -10.01
C ARG A 18 -29.49 -23.32 -11.21
N TYR A 19 -30.44 -23.67 -12.11
CA TYR A 19 -30.87 -22.77 -13.15
C TYR A 19 -31.94 -21.83 -12.62
N ARG A 20 -31.86 -20.57 -13.04
CA ARG A 20 -32.95 -19.60 -12.88
C ARG A 20 -33.78 -19.63 -14.14
N ASN A 21 -35.04 -20.09 -14.06
CA ASN A 21 -35.93 -20.28 -15.19
C ASN A 21 -36.93 -19.12 -15.25
N LEU A 22 -37.10 -18.54 -16.44
CA LEU A 22 -38.16 -17.60 -16.76
C LEU A 22 -39.04 -18.23 -17.82
N VAL A 23 -40.32 -18.39 -17.53
CA VAL A 23 -41.32 -18.93 -18.44
C VAL A 23 -42.22 -17.79 -18.90
N THR A 24 -42.30 -17.57 -20.23
CA THR A 24 -43.18 -16.57 -20.84
C THR A 24 -44.13 -17.29 -21.80
N LYS A 25 -45.45 -17.07 -21.65
CA LYS A 25 -46.49 -17.64 -22.51
C LYS A 25 -47.09 -16.54 -23.37
N GLU A 26 -46.95 -16.65 -24.68
CA GLU A 26 -47.49 -15.71 -25.66
C GLU A 26 -48.16 -16.46 -26.83
N GLN A 27 -49.41 -16.12 -27.14
CA GLN A 27 -50.15 -16.60 -28.30
C GLN A 27 -49.98 -18.11 -28.62
N GLY A 28 -50.13 -18.97 -27.59
CA GLY A 28 -50.00 -20.43 -27.74
C GLY A 28 -48.55 -20.96 -27.76
N THR A 29 -47.55 -20.11 -27.64
CA THR A 29 -46.15 -20.49 -27.56
C THR A 29 -45.64 -20.30 -26.15
N THR A 30 -44.98 -21.33 -25.57
CA THR A 30 -44.29 -21.23 -24.30
C THR A 30 -42.78 -21.07 -24.52
N ARG A 31 -42.21 -19.97 -24.06
CA ARG A 31 -40.76 -19.72 -24.10
C ARG A 31 -40.17 -19.94 -22.73
N ILE A 32 -39.16 -20.77 -22.64
CA ILE A 32 -38.42 -21.04 -21.38
C ILE A 32 -37.01 -20.52 -21.57
N ALA A 33 -36.66 -19.46 -20.81
CA ALA A 33 -35.31 -18.95 -20.75
C ALA A 33 -34.67 -19.44 -19.42
N SER A 34 -33.54 -20.15 -19.53
CA SER A 34 -32.86 -20.70 -18.37
C SER A 34 -31.45 -20.15 -18.30
N GLN A 35 -31.10 -19.58 -17.15
CA GLN A 35 -29.77 -19.01 -16.88
C GLN A 35 -29.12 -19.75 -15.70
N LYS A 36 -27.88 -20.20 -15.91
CA LYS A 36 -27.04 -20.76 -14.87
C LYS A 36 -25.92 -19.75 -14.51
N GLY A 37 -25.56 -19.69 -13.24
CA GLY A 37 -24.43 -18.87 -12.82
C GLY A 37 -24.76 -17.37 -12.77
N ALA A 38 -25.95 -16.97 -12.32
CA ALA A 38 -26.34 -15.56 -12.18
C ALA A 38 -25.33 -14.74 -11.38
N TYR A 39 -24.61 -15.36 -10.45
CA TYR A 39 -23.58 -14.73 -9.63
C TYR A 39 -22.25 -14.42 -10.39
N THR A 40 -22.04 -15.00 -11.58
CA THR A 40 -20.81 -14.70 -12.37
C THR A 40 -20.78 -13.25 -12.80
N ARG A 41 -21.93 -12.58 -12.95
CA ARG A 41 -22.02 -11.15 -13.23
C ARG A 41 -21.48 -10.28 -12.07
N LEU A 42 -21.56 -10.78 -10.83
CA LEU A 42 -20.98 -10.10 -9.68
C LEU A 42 -19.45 -10.06 -9.77
N GLY A 43 -18.82 -11.08 -10.34
CA GLY A 43 -17.37 -11.10 -10.55
C GLY A 43 -16.89 -9.91 -11.38
N TYR A 44 -17.58 -9.61 -12.47
CA TYR A 44 -17.29 -8.45 -13.32
C TYR A 44 -17.39 -7.14 -12.52
N ILE A 45 -18.47 -6.95 -11.76
CA ILE A 45 -18.69 -5.75 -10.94
C ILE A 45 -17.61 -5.63 -9.87
N ILE A 46 -17.31 -6.71 -9.15
CA ILE A 46 -16.28 -6.74 -8.09
C ILE A 46 -14.91 -6.36 -8.67
N THR A 47 -14.55 -6.94 -9.83
CA THR A 47 -13.28 -6.62 -10.48
C THR A 47 -13.17 -5.13 -10.82
N HIS A 48 -14.22 -4.53 -11.41
CA HIS A 48 -14.20 -3.11 -11.76
C HIS A 48 -14.18 -2.18 -10.55
N ILE A 49 -14.94 -2.52 -9.50
CA ILE A 49 -14.88 -1.78 -8.23
C ILE A 49 -13.49 -1.88 -7.60
N SER A 50 -12.86 -3.06 -7.64
CA SER A 50 -11.50 -3.25 -7.10
C SER A 50 -10.46 -2.39 -7.84
N ILE A 51 -10.56 -2.29 -9.17
CA ILE A 51 -9.70 -1.41 -9.97
C ILE A 51 -9.89 0.05 -9.56
N ILE A 52 -11.13 0.51 -9.42
CA ILE A 52 -11.42 1.88 -8.98
C ILE A 52 -10.84 2.16 -7.60
N LEU A 53 -10.97 1.23 -6.65
CA LEU A 53 -10.41 1.37 -5.30
C LEU A 53 -8.87 1.44 -5.34
N ILE A 54 -8.22 0.65 -6.19
CA ILE A 54 -6.77 0.72 -6.40
C ILE A 54 -6.37 2.09 -6.93
N PHE A 55 -7.09 2.63 -7.92
CA PHE A 55 -6.82 3.98 -8.45
C PHE A 55 -7.00 5.07 -7.39
N ILE A 56 -8.07 5.00 -6.59
CA ILE A 56 -8.29 5.96 -5.49
C ILE A 56 -7.13 5.88 -4.50
N GLY A 57 -6.69 4.67 -4.11
CA GLY A 57 -5.54 4.49 -3.22
C GLY A 57 -4.24 5.05 -3.82
N ALA A 58 -3.98 4.80 -5.09
CA ALA A 58 -2.80 5.32 -5.79
C ALA A 58 -2.82 6.85 -5.88
N LEU A 59 -3.96 7.46 -6.20
CA LEU A 59 -4.12 8.90 -6.23
C LEU A 59 -3.92 9.51 -4.84
N THR A 60 -4.52 8.93 -3.81
CA THR A 60 -4.32 9.38 -2.42
C THR A 60 -2.85 9.35 -2.04
N GLY A 61 -2.14 8.27 -2.36
CA GLY A 61 -0.70 8.16 -2.15
C GLY A 61 0.13 9.19 -2.94
N ALA A 62 -0.26 9.52 -4.17
CA ALA A 62 0.41 10.52 -4.99
C ALA A 62 0.17 11.96 -4.49
N PHE A 63 -1.05 12.26 -4.03
CA PHE A 63 -1.40 13.59 -3.56
C PHE A 63 -0.83 13.91 -2.18
N PHE A 64 -0.87 12.96 -1.24
CA PHE A 64 -0.54 13.20 0.17
C PHE A 64 0.69 12.46 0.66
N GLY A 65 1.14 11.43 -0.07
CA GLY A 65 2.30 10.63 0.29
C GLY A 65 3.61 11.27 -0.13
N PHE A 66 4.65 11.08 0.67
CA PHE A 66 6.02 11.44 0.30
C PHE A 66 6.97 10.25 0.49
N LYS A 67 8.07 10.29 -0.23
CA LYS A 67 9.21 9.39 -0.04
C LYS A 67 10.45 10.22 0.22
N ALA A 68 11.14 9.88 1.28
CA ALA A 68 12.35 10.57 1.69
C ALA A 68 13.43 9.55 2.03
N PHE A 69 14.64 9.99 2.13
CA PHE A 69 15.72 9.21 2.70
C PHE A 69 16.37 9.98 3.85
N LEU A 70 16.94 9.22 4.75
CA LEU A 70 17.66 9.71 5.91
C LEU A 70 18.97 8.95 5.98
N ASN A 71 20.08 9.66 5.81
CA ASN A 71 21.39 9.12 6.12
C ASN A 71 21.66 9.36 7.60
N LEU A 72 21.88 8.30 8.35
CA LEU A 72 21.98 8.35 9.78
C LEU A 72 23.15 7.45 10.23
N PRO A 73 24.37 7.98 10.28
CA PRO A 73 25.51 7.29 10.84
C PRO A 73 25.26 6.86 12.30
N GLU A 74 25.92 5.80 12.74
CA GLU A 74 25.83 5.34 14.11
C GLU A 74 26.26 6.43 15.11
N GLY A 75 25.48 6.60 16.17
CA GLY A 75 25.65 7.64 17.17
C GLY A 75 25.08 9.01 16.79
N GLU A 76 24.73 9.25 15.54
CA GLU A 76 24.19 10.53 15.08
C GLU A 76 22.67 10.59 15.17
N ALA A 77 22.16 11.82 15.34
CA ALA A 77 20.73 12.13 15.35
C ALA A 77 20.39 13.18 14.30
N ASN A 78 19.25 13.01 13.66
CA ASN A 78 18.76 13.98 12.68
C ASN A 78 17.29 14.29 12.91
N ALA A 79 16.90 15.54 12.63
CA ALA A 79 15.54 16.04 12.71
C ALA A 79 14.93 16.33 11.33
N TYR A 80 15.66 16.05 10.25
CA TYR A 80 15.27 16.33 8.88
C TYR A 80 15.41 15.08 8.02
N VAL A 81 14.52 14.93 7.06
CA VAL A 81 14.62 13.94 5.99
C VAL A 81 14.70 14.64 4.64
N TYR A 82 15.43 14.04 3.69
CA TYR A 82 15.59 14.58 2.35
C TYR A 82 14.56 13.94 1.42
N LEU A 83 13.71 14.76 0.82
CA LEU A 83 12.62 14.28 -0.02
C LEU A 83 13.14 13.77 -1.36
N ARG A 84 12.78 12.53 -1.69
CA ARG A 84 12.98 11.97 -3.02
C ARG A 84 11.86 12.40 -3.97
N ASN A 85 10.65 12.52 -3.45
CA ASN A 85 9.51 13.11 -4.12
C ASN A 85 8.66 13.88 -3.12
N GLU A 86 8.17 15.02 -3.54
CA GLU A 86 7.23 15.85 -2.80
C GLU A 86 5.80 15.42 -3.12
N PRO A 87 4.86 15.53 -2.17
CA PRO A 87 3.44 15.34 -2.44
C PRO A 87 2.97 16.23 -3.58
N LEU A 88 2.15 15.69 -4.47
CA LEU A 88 1.62 16.47 -5.60
C LEU A 88 0.78 17.66 -5.11
N TRP A 89 0.09 17.49 -4.00
CA TRP A 89 -0.69 18.53 -3.36
C TRP A 89 0.16 19.74 -2.97
N ASP A 90 1.31 19.51 -2.36
CA ASP A 90 2.23 20.57 -1.95
C ASP A 90 2.77 21.35 -3.16
N LYS A 91 3.14 20.65 -4.23
CA LYS A 91 3.56 21.28 -5.48
C LYS A 91 2.48 22.14 -6.12
N ILE A 92 1.22 21.69 -6.09
CA ILE A 92 0.08 22.46 -6.62
C ILE A 92 -0.13 23.71 -5.78
N MET A 93 -0.14 23.60 -4.45
CA MET A 93 -0.34 24.71 -3.55
C MET A 93 0.80 25.73 -3.63
N ASP A 94 2.04 25.28 -3.78
CA ASP A 94 3.20 26.14 -4.05
C ASP A 94 3.05 26.92 -5.35
N GLY A 95 2.65 26.24 -6.42
CA GLY A 95 2.41 26.87 -7.72
C GLY A 95 1.28 27.92 -7.69
N LEU A 96 0.33 27.79 -6.76
CA LEU A 96 -0.74 28.76 -6.54
C LEU A 96 -0.36 29.87 -5.54
N GLY A 97 0.86 29.86 -4.98
CA GLY A 97 1.33 30.83 -3.99
C GLY A 97 0.65 30.68 -2.61
N VAL A 98 0.03 29.56 -2.32
CA VAL A 98 -0.73 29.27 -1.07
C VAL A 98 -0.02 28.22 -0.22
N SER A 99 1.25 27.93 -0.51
CA SER A 99 1.98 26.85 0.18
C SER A 99 2.02 27.06 1.69
N ARG A 100 1.72 25.97 2.40
CA ARG A 100 1.94 25.80 3.83
C ARG A 100 2.86 24.60 4.10
N SER A 101 3.54 24.10 3.04
CA SER A 101 4.43 22.98 3.16
C SER A 101 5.61 23.32 4.09
N PRO A 102 5.96 22.44 5.04
CA PRO A 102 7.16 22.63 5.87
C PRO A 102 8.45 22.32 5.11
N VAL A 103 8.37 22.03 3.81
CA VAL A 103 9.52 21.66 2.97
C VAL A 103 10.44 22.87 2.79
N ILE A 104 11.72 22.67 3.06
CA ILE A 104 12.78 23.65 2.92
C ILE A 104 13.51 23.35 1.61
N HIS A 105 13.40 24.27 0.65
CA HIS A 105 14.13 24.18 -0.61
C HIS A 105 15.48 24.90 -0.49
N ASP A 106 16.56 24.20 -0.86
CA ASP A 106 17.88 24.83 -0.95
C ASP A 106 17.94 25.70 -2.21
N PRO A 107 18.21 27.01 -2.08
CA PRO A 107 18.34 27.92 -3.23
C PRO A 107 19.46 27.52 -4.19
N ARG A 108 20.40 26.69 -3.77
CA ARG A 108 21.53 26.20 -4.58
C ARG A 108 21.21 24.90 -5.35
N GLY A 109 19.95 24.44 -5.32
CA GLY A 109 19.49 23.25 -6.04
C GLY A 109 19.76 21.93 -5.31
N GLY A 110 19.92 21.96 -3.99
CA GLY A 110 19.98 20.76 -3.15
C GLY A 110 18.64 20.03 -3.04
N MET A 111 18.67 18.81 -2.49
CA MET A 111 17.43 18.08 -2.25
C MET A 111 16.58 18.80 -1.22
N PRO A 112 15.25 18.90 -1.46
CA PRO A 112 14.35 19.50 -0.50
C PRO A 112 14.35 18.71 0.81
N ALA A 113 14.42 19.40 1.92
CA ALA A 113 14.45 18.84 3.27
C ALA A 113 13.12 19.10 3.99
N MET A 114 12.63 18.09 4.72
CA MET A 114 11.42 18.23 5.52
C MET A 114 11.76 17.98 7.00
N PRO A 115 11.40 18.94 7.89
CA PRO A 115 11.58 18.75 9.32
C PRO A 115 10.59 17.70 9.85
N LEU A 116 11.08 16.75 10.63
CA LEU A 116 10.27 15.70 11.26
C LEU A 116 9.45 16.21 12.45
N GLY A 117 9.93 17.27 13.11
CA GLY A 117 9.37 17.76 14.37
C GLY A 117 9.75 16.90 15.58
N PHE A 118 10.67 15.96 15.42
CA PHE A 118 11.29 15.10 16.40
C PHE A 118 12.67 14.68 15.89
N TYR A 119 13.49 14.05 16.74
CA TYR A 119 14.81 13.57 16.36
C TYR A 119 14.79 12.04 16.25
N VAL A 120 15.50 11.52 15.26
CA VAL A 120 15.78 10.08 15.14
C VAL A 120 17.27 9.89 15.25
N ARG A 121 17.72 8.97 16.10
CA ARG A 121 19.12 8.62 16.31
C ARG A 121 19.33 7.14 15.99
N CYS A 122 20.43 6.82 15.34
CA CYS A 122 20.94 5.48 15.23
C CYS A 122 21.82 5.19 16.44
N ASP A 123 21.34 4.34 17.34
CA ASP A 123 22.12 3.99 18.56
C ASP A 123 23.15 2.92 18.26
N ASP A 124 22.84 2.02 17.31
CA ASP A 124 23.68 0.87 16.98
C ASP A 124 23.33 0.34 15.60
N PHE A 125 24.31 -0.21 14.89
CA PHE A 125 24.17 -0.81 13.58
C PHE A 125 25.03 -2.07 13.46
N GLU A 126 24.42 -3.20 13.10
CA GLU A 126 25.15 -4.46 12.89
C GLU A 126 24.83 -5.12 11.56
N VAL A 127 25.80 -5.82 11.02
CA VAL A 127 25.69 -6.64 9.81
C VAL A 127 26.14 -8.06 10.14
N ASP A 128 25.24 -9.01 9.93
CA ASP A 128 25.54 -10.43 9.96
C ASP A 128 25.92 -10.92 8.56
N TYR A 129 26.86 -11.85 8.48
CA TYR A 129 27.33 -12.41 7.23
C TYR A 129 27.08 -13.92 7.14
N TYR A 130 26.78 -14.40 5.95
CA TYR A 130 26.72 -15.83 5.71
C TYR A 130 28.07 -16.48 6.03
N THR A 131 28.03 -17.67 6.62
CA THR A 131 29.23 -18.44 6.95
C THR A 131 29.31 -19.68 6.08
N GLN A 132 30.49 -19.98 5.56
CA GLN A 132 30.82 -21.22 4.85
C GLN A 132 32.06 -21.86 5.50
N GLY A 133 31.91 -23.09 5.96
CA GLY A 133 32.98 -23.77 6.68
C GLY A 133 33.44 -23.05 7.97
N GLY A 134 32.54 -22.35 8.65
CA GLY A 134 32.82 -21.59 9.86
C GLY A 134 33.53 -20.25 9.63
N ARG A 135 33.66 -19.78 8.39
CA ARG A 135 34.24 -18.48 8.05
C ARG A 135 33.21 -17.58 7.39
N PRO A 136 33.16 -16.26 7.70
CA PRO A 136 32.30 -15.31 7.03
C PRO A 136 32.63 -15.25 5.52
N THR A 137 31.60 -15.25 4.69
CA THR A 137 31.76 -15.20 3.23
C THR A 137 31.91 -13.78 2.67
N GLY A 138 31.76 -12.75 3.52
CA GLY A 138 31.69 -11.35 3.08
C GLY A 138 30.33 -10.96 2.47
N MET A 139 29.41 -11.92 2.30
CA MET A 139 28.05 -11.64 1.83
C MET A 139 27.13 -11.39 3.03
N PRO A 140 26.48 -10.22 3.16
CA PRO A 140 25.55 -9.94 4.23
C PRO A 140 24.38 -10.92 4.23
N SER A 141 24.06 -11.49 5.38
CA SER A 141 22.88 -12.34 5.59
C SER A 141 21.73 -11.54 6.16
N GLU A 142 22.02 -10.63 7.08
CA GLU A 142 21.07 -9.72 7.70
C GLU A 142 21.80 -8.44 8.14
N TYR A 143 21.09 -7.33 8.21
CA TYR A 143 21.56 -6.12 8.86
C TYR A 143 20.40 -5.44 9.60
N TRP A 144 20.73 -4.81 10.71
CA TRP A 144 19.73 -4.15 11.55
C TRP A 144 20.31 -2.90 12.22
N SER A 145 19.40 -2.00 12.61
CA SER A 145 19.75 -0.80 13.36
C SER A 145 18.88 -0.68 14.59
N ILE A 146 19.40 -0.14 15.67
CA ILE A 146 18.62 0.34 16.80
C ILE A 146 18.36 1.83 16.60
N LEU A 147 17.10 2.18 16.33
CA LEU A 147 16.69 3.56 16.22
C LEU A 147 16.01 4.03 17.49
N SER A 148 16.42 5.16 17.99
CA SER A 148 15.78 5.88 19.10
C SER A 148 15.14 7.17 18.59
N VAL A 149 13.92 7.41 19.06
CA VAL A 149 13.15 8.63 18.75
C VAL A 149 13.13 9.52 20.00
N TYR A 150 13.43 10.78 19.80
CA TYR A 150 13.42 11.82 20.84
C TYR A 150 12.42 12.92 20.46
N ASP A 151 11.69 13.40 21.43
CA ASP A 151 10.80 14.54 21.24
C ASP A 151 11.59 15.87 21.10
N ARG A 152 10.86 16.99 20.97
CA ARG A 152 11.48 18.33 20.91
C ARG A 152 12.20 18.72 22.19
N ASN A 153 11.87 18.10 23.33
CA ASN A 153 12.49 18.33 24.62
C ASN A 153 13.68 17.38 24.86
N GLN A 154 14.11 16.68 23.83
CA GLN A 154 15.20 15.67 23.89
C GLN A 154 14.91 14.50 24.83
N GLN A 155 13.64 14.23 25.13
CA GLN A 155 13.25 13.06 25.89
C GLN A 155 13.06 11.87 24.95
N LYS A 156 13.67 10.72 25.29
CA LYS A 156 13.50 9.49 24.53
C LYS A 156 12.05 8.99 24.67
N VAL A 157 11.37 8.87 23.53
CA VAL A 157 9.96 8.49 23.46
C VAL A 157 9.80 7.03 23.06
N LEU A 158 10.67 6.55 22.19
CA LEU A 158 10.57 5.22 21.61
C LEU A 158 11.95 4.75 21.19
N ASP A 159 12.22 3.46 21.29
CA ASP A 159 13.33 2.80 20.61
C ASP A 159 12.86 1.49 19.99
N LYS A 160 13.45 1.12 18.88
CA LYS A 160 13.17 -0.12 18.20
C LYS A 160 14.36 -0.59 17.38
N ARG A 161 14.64 -1.90 17.46
CA ARG A 161 15.48 -2.58 16.48
C ARG A 161 14.68 -2.71 15.17
N ILE A 162 15.18 -2.15 14.09
CA ILE A 162 14.60 -2.26 12.77
C ILE A 162 15.42 -3.19 11.88
N ARG A 163 14.74 -3.85 10.95
CA ARG A 163 15.28 -4.72 9.91
C ARG A 163 14.61 -4.38 8.58
N VAL A 164 15.08 -4.99 7.48
CA VAL A 164 14.55 -4.74 6.13
C VAL A 164 13.02 -4.81 6.07
N ASN A 165 12.39 -5.79 6.73
CA ASN A 165 10.93 -6.00 6.70
C ASN A 165 10.24 -5.68 8.05
N ASP A 166 10.94 -5.06 9.00
CA ASP A 166 10.40 -4.67 10.30
C ASP A 166 10.75 -3.21 10.60
N PRO A 167 10.01 -2.25 10.01
CA PRO A 167 10.29 -0.84 10.14
C PRO A 167 9.83 -0.27 11.49
N LEU A 168 10.31 0.95 11.81
CA LEU A 168 9.80 1.77 12.90
C LEU A 168 8.81 2.79 12.35
N THR A 169 7.63 2.88 12.96
CA THR A 169 6.64 3.91 12.63
C THR A 169 6.41 4.83 13.82
N TYR A 170 6.54 6.13 13.59
CA TYR A 170 6.27 7.16 14.59
C TYR A 170 5.61 8.39 13.95
N ARG A 171 4.51 8.85 14.52
CA ARG A 171 3.71 10.01 14.03
C ARG A 171 3.35 9.93 12.54
N GLY A 172 3.02 8.73 12.05
CA GLY A 172 2.65 8.52 10.65
C GLY A 172 3.82 8.43 9.66
N ILE A 173 5.06 8.58 10.13
CA ILE A 173 6.27 8.41 9.33
C ILE A 173 6.84 7.03 9.62
N THR A 174 7.15 6.28 8.55
CA THR A 174 7.72 4.93 8.68
C THR A 174 9.15 4.92 8.16
N PHE A 175 10.07 4.46 9.00
CA PHE A 175 11.49 4.34 8.75
C PHE A 175 11.83 2.90 8.41
N TYR A 176 12.24 2.68 7.16
CA TYR A 176 12.66 1.37 6.66
C TYR A 176 14.18 1.30 6.60
N GLN A 177 14.74 0.17 7.00
CA GLN A 177 16.14 -0.14 6.73
C GLN A 177 16.29 -0.48 5.25
N SER A 178 16.98 0.37 4.48
CA SER A 178 17.07 0.20 3.02
C SER A 178 18.46 -0.21 2.54
N SER A 179 19.50 0.34 3.16
CA SER A 179 20.91 0.08 2.80
C SER A 179 21.81 0.51 3.95
N TYR A 180 23.05 0.11 3.88
CA TYR A 180 24.16 0.57 4.71
C TYR A 180 25.33 0.97 3.79
N GLY A 181 26.12 1.92 4.21
CA GLY A 181 27.29 2.41 3.50
C GLY A 181 28.32 2.94 4.46
#